data_77721927a72540628ebc769a919e8b32
#
_entry.id   77721927a72540628ebc769a919e8b32
#
_cell.length_a   1.000
_cell.length_b   1.000
_cell.length_c   1.000
_cell.angle_alpha   90.00
_cell.angle_beta   90.00
_cell.angle_gamma   90.00
#
_symmetry.space_group_name_H-M   'P 1'
#
loop_
_entity.id
_entity.type
_entity.pdbx_description
1 polymer ?
#
loop_
_entity_poly.entity_id
_entity_poly.type
_entity_poly.pdbx_seq_one_letter_code
_entity_poly.pdbx_strand_id
1 'polypeptide(L)'
;PPYRIPTMRSTIMHMWHKGSQYLQKMGGIILVAVIIIWALGYFPRDVKYTKDFEKELLVEKSQLQNISSALVVDSLKLDSIASKIHHLEMEMDAERQAYSYLGRIGKFIEPAIEPLGFDWKMGVSLLSGVAAKEIVVSTLGVLYQADEEADSADSLSEKLRNETHKSGELRGQKTFSPLIALSFLLFILIYFPCVAVISAIKNESGSWKWALFTIVFTTGLAWIVAFAMNQNLPILTH
;
A
#
# COMPACT_ATOMS: atom_id res chain seq x y z
N PRO A 1 29.59 43.32 -3.36
CA PRO A 1 29.92 42.58 -4.54
C PRO A 1 28.87 42.85 -5.61
N PRO A 2 29.31 43.02 -6.92
CA PRO A 2 28.36 43.31 -7.97
C PRO A 2 27.46 42.09 -8.22
N TYR A 3 26.15 42.33 -8.39
CA TYR A 3 25.20 41.31 -8.79
C TYR A 3 25.57 40.77 -10.16
N ARG A 4 25.93 39.50 -10.21
CA ARG A 4 26.20 38.80 -11.47
C ARG A 4 25.05 37.80 -11.74
N ILE A 5 24.48 37.88 -12.92
CA ILE A 5 23.50 36.92 -13.40
C ILE A 5 24.20 35.55 -13.52
N PRO A 6 23.71 34.51 -12.83
CA PRO A 6 24.32 33.19 -12.92
C PRO A 6 24.25 32.65 -14.35
N THR A 7 25.34 32.07 -14.83
CA THR A 7 25.36 31.44 -16.17
C THR A 7 24.58 30.13 -16.12
N MET A 8 23.79 29.84 -17.15
CA MET A 8 23.00 28.59 -17.26
C MET A 8 23.85 27.34 -17.01
N ARG A 9 25.07 27.30 -17.57
CA ARG A 9 26.00 26.16 -17.39
C ARG A 9 26.37 25.97 -15.90
N SER A 10 26.68 27.04 -15.19
CA SER A 10 27.03 26.97 -13.77
C SER A 10 25.84 26.52 -12.93
N THR A 11 24.63 27.02 -13.21
CA THR A 11 23.42 26.66 -12.54
C THR A 11 23.08 25.18 -12.71
N ILE A 12 23.10 24.69 -13.95
CA ILE A 12 22.87 23.27 -14.27
C ILE A 12 23.89 22.36 -13.58
N MET A 13 25.18 22.75 -13.60
CA MET A 13 26.24 21.96 -12.99
C MET A 13 26.09 21.91 -11.45
N HIS A 14 25.71 23.02 -10.83
CA HIS A 14 25.41 23.07 -9.40
C HIS A 14 24.18 22.21 -9.03
N MET A 15 23.11 22.29 -9.81
CA MET A 15 21.91 21.47 -9.62
C MET A 15 22.23 19.99 -9.73
N TRP A 16 22.98 19.60 -10.79
CA TRP A 16 23.41 18.21 -11.00
C TRP A 16 24.27 17.69 -9.84
N HIS A 17 25.23 18.49 -9.39
CA HIS A 17 26.11 18.10 -8.30
C HIS A 17 25.33 17.90 -6.98
N LYS A 18 24.43 18.83 -6.65
CA LYS A 18 23.56 18.72 -5.46
C LYS A 18 22.57 17.55 -5.57
N GLY A 19 21.95 17.37 -6.73
CA GLY A 19 21.05 16.24 -6.99
C GLY A 19 21.77 14.89 -6.89
N SER A 20 22.95 14.77 -7.48
CA SER A 20 23.76 13.55 -7.42
C SER A 20 24.19 13.21 -5.99
N GLN A 21 24.64 14.22 -5.21
CA GLN A 21 24.99 14.03 -3.80
C GLN A 21 23.77 13.56 -2.96
N TYR A 22 22.59 14.13 -3.24
CA TYR A 22 21.36 13.72 -2.57
C TYR A 22 21.01 12.26 -2.90
N LEU A 23 21.01 11.88 -4.18
CA LEU A 23 20.72 10.51 -4.62
C LEU A 23 21.71 9.49 -4.04
N GLN A 24 23.00 9.81 -4.02
CA GLN A 24 24.01 8.93 -3.44
C GLN A 24 23.81 8.71 -1.93
N LYS A 25 23.46 9.75 -1.17
CA LYS A 25 23.22 9.65 0.26
C LYS A 25 21.91 8.94 0.60
N MET A 26 20.84 9.18 -0.18
CA MET A 26 19.51 8.65 0.09
C MET A 26 19.29 7.26 -0.49
N GLY A 27 19.92 6.93 -1.62
CA GLY A 27 19.72 5.66 -2.32
C GLY A 27 20.01 4.44 -1.45
N GLY A 28 21.08 4.47 -0.67
CA GLY A 28 21.43 3.37 0.23
C GLY A 28 20.39 3.17 1.35
N ILE A 29 19.84 4.25 1.88
CA ILE A 29 18.85 4.21 2.97
C ILE A 29 17.51 3.69 2.44
N ILE A 30 17.10 4.16 1.27
CA ILE A 30 15.88 3.69 0.62
C ILE A 30 16.01 2.19 0.30
N LEU A 31 17.15 1.75 -0.23
CA LEU A 31 17.41 0.34 -0.53
C LEU A 31 17.24 -0.54 0.72
N VAL A 32 17.87 -0.17 1.82
CA VAL A 32 17.77 -0.91 3.09
C VAL A 32 16.33 -0.94 3.60
N ALA A 33 15.60 0.19 3.54
CA ALA A 33 14.21 0.26 3.96
C ALA A 33 13.30 -0.66 3.11
N VAL A 34 13.49 -0.65 1.78
CA VAL A 34 12.72 -1.52 0.87
C VAL A 34 13.02 -2.99 1.16
N ILE A 35 14.28 -3.38 1.39
CA ILE A 35 14.65 -4.76 1.73
C ILE A 35 13.98 -5.18 3.06
N ILE A 36 13.97 -4.30 4.07
CA ILE A 36 13.32 -4.60 5.36
C ILE A 36 11.80 -4.80 5.16
N ILE A 37 11.12 -3.89 4.46
CA ILE A 37 9.68 -4.00 4.21
C ILE A 37 9.36 -5.24 3.39
N TRP A 38 10.17 -5.52 2.37
CA TRP A 38 10.04 -6.75 1.58
C TRP A 38 10.19 -8.00 2.46
N ALA A 39 11.21 -8.05 3.31
CA ALA A 39 11.43 -9.17 4.21
C ALA A 39 10.26 -9.35 5.19
N LEU A 40 9.74 -8.27 5.78
CA LEU A 40 8.58 -8.31 6.67
C LEU A 40 7.30 -8.78 5.95
N GLY A 41 7.11 -8.44 4.68
CA GLY A 41 6.01 -8.91 3.86
C GLY A 41 6.17 -10.35 3.35
N TYR A 42 7.43 -10.81 3.18
CA TYR A 42 7.74 -12.12 2.63
C TYR A 42 7.72 -13.24 3.68
N PHE A 43 8.15 -12.98 4.92
CA PHE A 43 8.21 -13.94 6.01
C PHE A 43 7.01 -13.81 6.96
N PRO A 44 6.56 -14.94 7.60
CA PRO A 44 7.03 -16.32 7.46
C PRO A 44 6.51 -16.98 6.17
N ARG A 45 7.25 -17.99 5.65
CA ARG A 45 6.84 -18.77 4.46
C ARG A 45 5.86 -19.90 4.77
N ASP A 46 5.93 -20.43 5.98
CA ASP A 46 5.06 -21.52 6.42
C ASP A 46 3.69 -20.96 6.84
N VAL A 47 2.89 -20.64 5.83
CA VAL A 47 1.53 -20.15 6.03
C VAL A 47 0.59 -21.36 5.98
N LYS A 48 -0.21 -21.53 7.03
CA LYS A 48 -1.33 -22.47 7.01
C LYS A 48 -2.51 -21.79 6.32
N TYR A 49 -2.64 -22.04 5.02
CA TYR A 49 -3.77 -21.50 4.26
C TYR A 49 -5.10 -22.07 4.74
N THR A 50 -6.15 -21.28 4.64
CA THR A 50 -7.53 -21.70 4.98
C THR A 50 -8.06 -22.71 3.96
N LYS A 51 -7.59 -22.63 2.70
CA LYS A 51 -7.92 -23.52 1.60
C LYS A 51 -6.64 -24.15 1.04
N ASP A 52 -6.78 -25.30 0.37
CA ASP A 52 -5.68 -25.96 -0.32
C ASP A 52 -5.53 -25.36 -1.73
N PHE A 53 -5.02 -24.12 -1.79
CA PHE A 53 -4.85 -23.37 -3.05
C PHE A 53 -3.99 -24.12 -4.06
N GLU A 54 -3.00 -24.90 -3.62
CA GLU A 54 -2.14 -25.65 -4.53
C GLU A 54 -2.94 -26.68 -5.33
N LYS A 55 -3.87 -27.40 -4.67
CA LYS A 55 -4.72 -28.38 -5.37
C LYS A 55 -5.72 -27.69 -6.31
N GLU A 56 -6.36 -26.62 -5.87
CA GLU A 56 -7.31 -25.88 -6.71
C GLU A 56 -6.61 -25.32 -7.94
N LEU A 57 -5.44 -24.67 -7.78
CA LEU A 57 -4.64 -24.16 -8.88
C LEU A 57 -4.17 -25.28 -9.84
N LEU A 58 -3.75 -26.44 -9.33
CA LEU A 58 -3.36 -27.57 -10.18
C LEU A 58 -4.53 -28.07 -11.03
N VAL A 59 -5.73 -28.14 -10.46
CA VAL A 59 -6.94 -28.56 -11.18
C VAL A 59 -7.27 -27.58 -12.30
N GLU A 60 -7.34 -26.26 -11.99
CA GLU A 60 -7.68 -25.24 -12.99
C GLU A 60 -6.58 -25.11 -14.06
N LYS A 61 -5.29 -25.17 -13.70
CA LYS A 61 -4.18 -25.17 -14.66
C LYS A 61 -4.19 -26.40 -15.57
N SER A 62 -4.56 -27.58 -15.05
CA SER A 62 -4.71 -28.78 -15.88
C SER A 62 -5.90 -28.68 -16.85
N GLN A 63 -7.01 -28.07 -16.44
CA GLN A 63 -8.15 -27.79 -17.32
C GLN A 63 -7.78 -26.79 -18.42
N LEU A 64 -7.05 -25.72 -18.09
CA LEU A 64 -6.55 -24.75 -19.05
C LEU A 64 -5.66 -25.44 -20.11
N GLN A 65 -4.76 -26.31 -19.69
CA GLN A 65 -3.86 -27.05 -20.59
C GLN A 65 -4.63 -28.00 -21.50
N ASN A 66 -5.65 -28.70 -20.98
CA ASN A 66 -6.50 -29.60 -21.77
C ASN A 66 -7.32 -28.85 -22.82
N ILE A 67 -7.87 -27.65 -22.49
CA ILE A 67 -8.64 -26.83 -23.43
C ILE A 67 -7.73 -26.20 -24.47
N SER A 68 -6.54 -25.72 -24.08
CA SER A 68 -5.58 -25.13 -25.01
C SER A 68 -5.02 -26.15 -26.03
N SER A 69 -5.04 -27.44 -25.70
CA SER A 69 -4.62 -28.54 -26.58
C SER A 69 -5.76 -29.14 -27.46
N ALA A 70 -7.00 -28.68 -27.24
CA ALA A 70 -8.14 -29.13 -28.04
C ALA A 70 -8.17 -28.46 -29.43
N LEU A 71 -8.60 -29.22 -30.45
CA LEU A 71 -8.70 -28.74 -31.85
C LEU A 71 -9.69 -27.60 -32.08
N VAL A 72 -10.61 -27.40 -31.12
CA VAL A 72 -11.55 -26.26 -31.11
C VAL A 72 -11.37 -25.52 -29.78
N VAL A 73 -10.71 -24.38 -29.82
CA VAL A 73 -10.48 -23.51 -28.66
C VAL A 73 -11.72 -22.67 -28.42
N ASP A 74 -12.44 -22.94 -27.33
CA ASP A 74 -13.55 -22.10 -26.86
C ASP A 74 -12.94 -20.92 -26.04
N SER A 75 -12.77 -19.77 -26.70
CA SER A 75 -12.13 -18.59 -26.11
C SER A 75 -12.83 -18.13 -24.82
N LEU A 76 -14.16 -18.24 -24.75
CA LEU A 76 -14.94 -17.86 -23.56
C LEU A 76 -14.64 -18.73 -22.35
N LYS A 77 -14.43 -20.05 -22.58
CA LYS A 77 -14.02 -20.95 -21.49
C LYS A 77 -12.58 -20.74 -21.06
N LEU A 78 -11.71 -20.43 -21.99
CA LEU A 78 -10.29 -20.14 -21.73
C LEU A 78 -10.16 -18.89 -20.86
N ASP A 79 -10.85 -17.81 -21.19
CA ASP A 79 -10.87 -16.58 -20.42
C ASP A 79 -11.50 -16.78 -19.03
N SER A 80 -12.55 -17.60 -18.91
CA SER A 80 -13.18 -17.87 -17.62
C SER A 80 -12.28 -18.67 -16.67
N ILE A 81 -11.48 -19.61 -17.19
CA ILE A 81 -10.53 -20.39 -16.39
C ILE A 81 -9.30 -19.55 -16.04
N ALA A 82 -8.80 -18.74 -16.98
CA ALA A 82 -7.70 -17.82 -16.72
C ALA A 82 -8.06 -16.83 -15.60
N SER A 83 -9.26 -16.24 -15.65
CA SER A 83 -9.73 -15.33 -14.59
C SER A 83 -9.92 -16.03 -13.24
N LYS A 84 -10.33 -17.29 -13.20
CA LYS A 84 -10.40 -18.09 -11.96
C LYS A 84 -9.01 -18.36 -11.38
N ILE A 85 -8.05 -18.75 -12.21
CA ILE A 85 -6.66 -18.98 -11.77
C ILE A 85 -6.12 -17.69 -11.18
N HIS A 86 -6.29 -16.56 -11.86
CA HIS A 86 -5.85 -15.27 -11.38
C HIS A 86 -6.50 -14.90 -10.04
N HIS A 87 -7.81 -15.08 -9.89
CA HIS A 87 -8.51 -14.84 -8.64
C HIS A 87 -8.00 -15.72 -7.49
N LEU A 88 -7.72 -17.01 -7.74
CA LEU A 88 -7.16 -17.93 -6.74
C LEU A 88 -5.74 -17.52 -6.32
N GLU A 89 -4.91 -17.10 -7.27
CA GLU A 89 -3.55 -16.61 -7.00
C GLU A 89 -3.60 -15.34 -6.14
N MET A 90 -4.53 -14.42 -6.42
CA MET A 90 -4.72 -13.20 -5.63
C MET A 90 -5.28 -13.48 -4.23
N GLU A 91 -6.24 -14.43 -4.08
CA GLU A 91 -6.70 -14.87 -2.75
C GLU A 91 -5.54 -15.44 -1.92
N MET A 92 -4.72 -16.30 -2.54
CA MET A 92 -3.56 -16.88 -1.90
C MET A 92 -2.55 -15.82 -1.46
N ASP A 93 -2.26 -14.82 -2.30
CA ASP A 93 -1.34 -13.75 -1.99
C ASP A 93 -1.88 -12.82 -0.89
N ALA A 94 -3.16 -12.49 -0.91
CA ALA A 94 -3.79 -11.69 0.14
C ALA A 94 -3.78 -12.42 1.49
N GLU A 95 -4.06 -13.74 1.49
CA GLU A 95 -3.98 -14.55 2.70
C GLU A 95 -2.54 -14.67 3.21
N ARG A 96 -1.57 -14.88 2.32
CA ARG A 96 -0.14 -14.88 2.66
C ARG A 96 0.30 -13.56 3.30
N GLN A 97 -0.12 -12.42 2.74
CA GLN A 97 0.20 -11.12 3.31
C GLN A 97 -0.45 -10.90 4.68
N ALA A 98 -1.67 -11.40 4.88
CA ALA A 98 -2.35 -11.33 6.19
C ALA A 98 -1.60 -12.08 7.30
N TYR A 99 -0.88 -13.15 6.95
CA TYR A 99 -0.06 -13.95 7.88
C TYR A 99 1.38 -13.47 8.00
N SER A 100 1.86 -12.61 7.09
CA SER A 100 3.20 -12.05 7.12
C SER A 100 3.45 -11.23 8.41
N TYR A 101 4.72 -10.96 8.73
CA TYR A 101 5.05 -10.05 9.85
C TYR A 101 4.45 -8.66 9.63
N LEU A 102 4.43 -8.18 8.38
CA LEU A 102 3.83 -6.91 8.04
C LEU A 102 2.31 -6.92 8.30
N GLY A 103 1.60 -8.00 7.94
CA GLY A 103 0.18 -8.20 8.23
C GLY A 103 -0.12 -8.26 9.72
N ARG A 104 0.75 -8.92 10.51
CA ARG A 104 0.63 -8.97 11.98
C ARG A 104 0.80 -7.59 12.61
N ILE A 105 1.77 -6.80 12.12
CA ILE A 105 1.95 -5.41 12.57
C ILE A 105 0.72 -4.57 12.20
N GLY A 106 0.16 -4.73 11.00
CA GLY A 106 -1.07 -4.07 10.58
C GLY A 106 -2.24 -4.37 11.52
N LYS A 107 -2.47 -5.64 11.85
CA LYS A 107 -3.49 -6.07 12.82
C LYS A 107 -3.23 -5.55 14.24
N PHE A 108 -1.97 -5.40 14.64
CA PHE A 108 -1.62 -4.82 15.94
C PHE A 108 -1.91 -3.31 16.00
N ILE A 109 -1.75 -2.62 14.87
CA ILE A 109 -2.02 -1.18 14.76
C ILE A 109 -3.52 -0.90 14.54
N GLU A 110 -4.29 -1.88 14.06
CA GLU A 110 -5.71 -1.76 13.73
C GLU A 110 -6.52 -1.04 14.82
N PRO A 111 -6.42 -1.36 16.12
CA PRO A 111 -7.19 -0.68 17.17
C PRO A 111 -6.90 0.83 17.25
N ALA A 112 -5.73 1.28 16.82
CA ALA A 112 -5.37 2.70 16.82
C ALA A 112 -5.92 3.45 15.61
N ILE A 113 -6.20 2.76 14.49
CA ILE A 113 -6.69 3.36 13.25
C ILE A 113 -8.18 3.04 12.99
N GLU A 114 -8.76 2.08 13.69
CA GLU A 114 -10.19 1.75 13.65
C GLU A 114 -11.11 2.97 13.91
N PRO A 115 -10.80 3.89 14.87
CA PRO A 115 -11.58 5.11 15.06
C PRO A 115 -11.61 6.04 13.86
N LEU A 116 -10.68 5.88 12.91
CA LEU A 116 -10.63 6.61 11.64
C LEU A 116 -11.48 5.94 10.55
N GLY A 117 -12.06 4.77 10.82
CA GLY A 117 -12.72 3.92 9.85
C GLY A 117 -11.75 3.09 9.00
N PHE A 118 -10.48 2.97 9.41
CA PHE A 118 -9.46 2.23 8.68
C PHE A 118 -9.32 0.81 9.21
N ASP A 119 -9.18 -0.16 8.31
CA ASP A 119 -8.92 -1.55 8.63
C ASP A 119 -7.40 -1.88 8.64
N TRP A 120 -7.08 -3.10 9.03
CA TRP A 120 -5.70 -3.58 9.06
C TRP A 120 -5.01 -3.56 7.67
N LYS A 121 -5.77 -3.75 6.57
CA LYS A 121 -5.24 -3.72 5.20
C LYS A 121 -4.76 -2.32 4.84
N MET A 122 -5.55 -1.28 5.19
CA MET A 122 -5.12 0.11 5.09
C MET A 122 -3.88 0.37 5.95
N GLY A 123 -3.85 -0.17 7.18
CA GLY A 123 -2.69 -0.08 8.06
C GLY A 123 -1.41 -0.68 7.45
N VAL A 124 -1.50 -1.87 6.85
CA VAL A 124 -0.39 -2.51 6.11
C VAL A 124 0.06 -1.65 4.93
N SER A 125 -0.90 -1.09 4.18
CA SER A 125 -0.60 -0.23 3.04
C SER A 125 0.12 1.06 3.46
N LEU A 126 -0.29 1.67 4.57
CA LEU A 126 0.40 2.83 5.16
C LEU A 126 1.83 2.48 5.60
N LEU A 127 2.03 1.31 6.21
CA LEU A 127 3.37 0.84 6.60
C LEU A 127 4.27 0.60 5.37
N SER A 128 3.73 0.01 4.31
CA SER A 128 4.45 -0.16 3.04
C SER A 128 4.83 1.19 2.43
N GLY A 129 3.96 2.19 2.55
CA GLY A 129 4.17 3.57 2.09
C GLY A 129 5.30 4.31 2.81
N VAL A 130 5.84 3.76 3.91
CA VAL A 130 7.04 4.30 4.59
C VAL A 130 8.26 4.30 3.66
N ALA A 131 8.40 3.28 2.81
CA ALA A 131 9.48 3.24 1.83
C ALA A 131 9.25 4.26 0.69
N ALA A 132 8.04 4.22 0.11
CA ALA A 132 7.61 5.14 -0.94
C ALA A 132 6.08 5.22 -0.94
N LYS A 133 5.52 6.42 -0.94
CA LYS A 133 4.07 6.64 -0.85
C LYS A 133 3.30 6.01 -2.03
N GLU A 134 3.94 5.87 -3.16
CA GLU A 134 3.39 5.25 -4.38
C GLU A 134 3.03 3.77 -4.16
N ILE A 135 3.73 3.09 -3.26
CA ILE A 135 3.49 1.66 -2.95
C ILE A 135 2.17 1.46 -2.19
N VAL A 136 1.64 2.49 -1.52
CA VAL A 136 0.36 2.39 -0.79
C VAL A 136 -0.75 1.86 -1.67
N VAL A 137 -0.92 2.44 -2.86
CA VAL A 137 -2.01 2.06 -3.80
C VAL A 137 -1.80 0.64 -4.33
N SER A 138 -0.57 0.28 -4.72
CA SER A 138 -0.26 -1.09 -5.17
C SER A 138 -0.51 -2.12 -4.06
N THR A 139 -0.12 -1.81 -2.82
CA THR A 139 -0.38 -2.69 -1.67
C THR A 139 -1.88 -2.85 -1.40
N LEU A 140 -2.67 -1.75 -1.51
CA LEU A 140 -4.13 -1.84 -1.44
C LEU A 140 -4.68 -2.75 -2.54
N GLY A 141 -4.21 -2.60 -3.79
CA GLY A 141 -4.61 -3.44 -4.90
C GLY A 141 -4.46 -4.92 -4.58
N VAL A 142 -3.28 -5.32 -4.11
CA VAL A 142 -3.00 -6.71 -3.74
C VAL A 142 -3.88 -7.18 -2.55
N LEU A 143 -3.99 -6.39 -1.49
CA LEU A 143 -4.73 -6.77 -0.28
C LEU A 143 -6.25 -6.83 -0.50
N TYR A 144 -6.78 -6.02 -1.42
CA TYR A 144 -8.19 -6.04 -1.81
C TYR A 144 -8.45 -6.84 -3.08
N GLN A 145 -7.45 -7.57 -3.59
CA GLN A 145 -7.57 -8.48 -4.74
C GLN A 145 -8.09 -7.77 -6.01
N ALA A 146 -7.54 -6.61 -6.31
CA ALA A 146 -7.86 -5.90 -7.55
C ALA A 146 -7.14 -6.54 -8.74
N ASP A 147 -7.87 -6.78 -9.84
CA ASP A 147 -7.29 -7.37 -11.05
C ASP A 147 -6.31 -6.41 -11.70
N GLU A 148 -5.09 -6.88 -12.01
CA GLU A 148 -4.05 -6.07 -12.65
C GLU A 148 -4.32 -5.82 -14.15
N GLU A 149 -5.13 -6.69 -14.79
CA GLU A 149 -5.44 -6.64 -16.23
C GLU A 149 -6.63 -5.73 -16.59
N ALA A 150 -7.57 -5.51 -15.66
CA ALA A 150 -8.58 -4.47 -15.84
C ALA A 150 -7.91 -3.12 -15.54
N ASP A 151 -8.27 -2.06 -16.29
CA ASP A 151 -7.78 -0.70 -16.04
C ASP A 151 -7.69 -0.49 -14.51
N SER A 152 -6.47 -0.61 -13.97
CA SER A 152 -6.21 -0.99 -12.56
C SER A 152 -6.90 -0.10 -11.52
N ALA A 153 -7.26 1.12 -11.93
CA ALA A 153 -7.99 2.06 -11.09
C ALA A 153 -9.48 1.73 -10.97
N ASP A 154 -10.12 1.26 -12.04
CA ASP A 154 -11.57 0.96 -12.05
C ASP A 154 -11.84 -0.34 -11.28
N SER A 155 -11.02 -1.37 -11.46
CA SER A 155 -11.11 -2.64 -10.73
C SER A 155 -10.91 -2.44 -9.21
N LEU A 156 -9.89 -1.68 -8.79
CA LEU A 156 -9.66 -1.37 -7.39
C LEU A 156 -10.82 -0.55 -6.79
N SER A 157 -11.32 0.44 -7.53
CA SER A 157 -12.45 1.28 -7.13
C SER A 157 -13.72 0.47 -6.88
N GLU A 158 -14.03 -0.48 -7.75
CA GLU A 158 -15.20 -1.34 -7.63
C GLU A 158 -15.09 -2.29 -6.43
N LYS A 159 -13.92 -2.91 -6.24
CA LYS A 159 -13.68 -3.80 -5.09
C LYS A 159 -13.72 -3.05 -3.76
N LEU A 160 -13.11 -1.87 -3.69
CA LEU A 160 -13.19 -1.02 -2.51
C LEU A 160 -14.63 -0.61 -2.16
N ARG A 161 -15.46 -0.31 -3.17
CA ARG A 161 -16.89 0.04 -2.95
C ARG A 161 -17.73 -1.11 -2.39
N ASN A 162 -17.36 -2.34 -2.72
CA ASN A 162 -18.11 -3.55 -2.35
C ASN A 162 -17.55 -4.24 -1.10
N GLU A 163 -16.36 -3.85 -0.63
CA GLU A 163 -15.76 -4.43 0.56
C GLU A 163 -16.52 -4.04 1.84
N THR A 164 -16.74 -5.04 2.69
CA THR A 164 -17.42 -4.87 3.98
C THR A 164 -16.51 -5.33 5.12
N HIS A 165 -16.63 -4.69 6.27
CA HIS A 165 -15.89 -5.10 7.47
C HIS A 165 -16.24 -6.55 7.84
N LYS A 166 -15.21 -7.43 7.90
CA LYS A 166 -15.36 -8.86 8.25
C LYS A 166 -15.30 -9.12 9.75
N SER A 167 -14.77 -8.18 10.54
CA SER A 167 -14.55 -8.27 11.98
C SER A 167 -14.76 -6.92 12.68
N GLY A 168 -14.86 -6.91 14.01
CA GLY A 168 -15.02 -5.71 14.84
C GLY A 168 -16.46 -5.23 14.98
N GLU A 169 -16.64 -4.06 15.61
CA GLU A 169 -17.95 -3.44 15.87
C GLU A 169 -18.66 -2.97 14.58
N LEU A 170 -17.90 -2.73 13.52
CA LEU A 170 -18.38 -2.26 12.21
C LEU A 170 -18.73 -3.40 11.24
N ARG A 171 -18.80 -4.65 11.71
CA ARG A 171 -19.06 -5.83 10.86
C ARG A 171 -20.31 -5.66 10.01
N GLY A 172 -20.15 -5.84 8.69
CA GLY A 172 -21.23 -5.73 7.70
C GLY A 172 -21.43 -4.32 7.14
N GLN A 173 -20.77 -3.30 7.69
CA GLN A 173 -20.76 -1.98 7.09
C GLN A 173 -19.71 -1.91 5.96
N LYS A 174 -19.91 -1.00 5.00
CA LYS A 174 -18.95 -0.79 3.93
C LYS A 174 -17.64 -0.24 4.48
N THR A 175 -16.54 -0.90 4.17
CA THR A 175 -15.18 -0.48 4.58
C THR A 175 -14.78 0.84 3.92
N PHE A 176 -15.20 1.09 2.68
CA PHE A 176 -14.95 2.32 1.96
C PHE A 176 -16.25 3.08 1.67
N SER A 177 -16.46 4.18 2.40
CA SER A 177 -17.36 5.25 1.99
C SER A 177 -16.55 6.35 1.28
N PRO A 178 -17.17 7.24 0.49
CA PRO A 178 -16.46 8.39 -0.09
C PRO A 178 -15.73 9.25 0.95
N LEU A 179 -16.27 9.36 2.16
CA LEU A 179 -15.67 10.10 3.26
C LEU A 179 -14.47 9.37 3.86
N ILE A 180 -14.55 8.05 4.05
CA ILE A 180 -13.40 7.24 4.50
C ILE A 180 -12.28 7.30 3.46
N ALA A 181 -12.60 7.20 2.17
CA ALA A 181 -11.62 7.35 1.11
C ALA A 181 -10.93 8.72 1.13
N LEU A 182 -11.70 9.80 1.30
CA LEU A 182 -11.16 11.15 1.43
C LEU A 182 -10.31 11.30 2.71
N SER A 183 -10.77 10.77 3.84
CA SER A 183 -10.04 10.73 5.10
C SER A 183 -8.70 10.00 4.95
N PHE A 184 -8.70 8.86 4.25
CA PHE A 184 -7.50 8.08 3.98
C PHE A 184 -6.52 8.81 3.05
N LEU A 185 -7.01 9.49 2.01
CA LEU A 185 -6.19 10.35 1.15
C LEU A 185 -5.55 11.49 1.92
N LEU A 186 -6.31 12.18 2.79
CA LEU A 186 -5.78 13.24 3.64
C LEU A 186 -4.75 12.69 4.63
N PHE A 187 -5.00 11.51 5.19
CA PHE A 187 -4.05 10.84 6.06
C PHE A 187 -2.73 10.56 5.32
N ILE A 188 -2.77 9.96 4.12
CA ILE A 188 -1.58 9.69 3.29
C ILE A 188 -0.85 10.98 2.94
N LEU A 189 -1.56 12.07 2.74
CA LEU A 189 -0.94 13.35 2.41
C LEU A 189 -0.15 13.92 3.58
N ILE A 190 -0.72 13.86 4.81
CA ILE A 190 -0.22 14.55 6.00
C ILE A 190 0.73 13.66 6.81
N TYR A 191 0.49 12.32 6.88
CA TYR A 191 1.28 11.43 7.73
C TYR A 191 2.77 11.50 7.41
N PHE A 192 3.60 10.95 8.28
CA PHE A 192 5.04 11.14 8.23
C PHE A 192 5.64 10.90 6.83
N PRO A 193 6.67 11.67 6.44
CA PRO A 193 7.29 11.55 5.14
C PRO A 193 8.07 10.23 5.01
N CYS A 194 8.40 9.83 3.78
CA CYS A 194 9.15 8.61 3.51
C CYS A 194 10.52 8.60 4.23
N VAL A 195 11.11 7.41 4.38
CA VAL A 195 12.40 7.19 5.07
C VAL A 195 13.50 8.12 4.55
N ALA A 196 13.49 8.47 3.25
CA ALA A 196 14.44 9.39 2.67
C ALA A 196 14.40 10.79 3.34
N VAL A 197 13.19 11.33 3.53
CA VAL A 197 13.02 12.65 4.18
C VAL A 197 13.39 12.59 5.66
N ILE A 198 13.03 11.52 6.36
CA ILE A 198 13.42 11.29 7.76
C ILE A 198 14.94 11.29 7.90
N SER A 199 15.63 10.58 6.99
CA SER A 199 17.09 10.55 6.96
C SER A 199 17.69 11.92 6.65
N ALA A 200 17.09 12.69 5.72
CA ALA A 200 17.51 14.05 5.43
C ALA A 200 17.40 14.95 6.66
N ILE A 201 16.25 14.92 7.35
CA ILE A 201 16.04 15.69 8.60
C ILE A 201 17.07 15.31 9.65
N LYS A 202 17.34 14.02 9.85
CA LYS A 202 18.36 13.56 10.81
C LYS A 202 19.75 14.06 10.43
N ASN A 203 20.11 14.04 9.14
CA ASN A 203 21.43 14.45 8.68
C ASN A 203 21.61 15.99 8.75
N GLU A 204 20.61 16.76 8.39
CA GLU A 204 20.65 18.22 8.42
C GLU A 204 20.57 18.78 9.85
N SER A 205 19.73 18.18 10.71
CA SER A 205 19.59 18.61 12.12
C SER A 205 20.67 18.07 13.06
N GLY A 206 21.44 17.06 12.61
CA GLY A 206 22.43 16.34 13.43
C GLY A 206 21.82 15.55 14.60
N SER A 207 20.49 15.45 14.72
CA SER A 207 19.82 14.83 15.86
C SER A 207 18.63 13.97 15.48
N TRP A 208 18.56 12.76 16.02
CA TRP A 208 17.39 11.90 15.92
C TRP A 208 16.13 12.48 16.59
N LYS A 209 16.27 13.41 17.51
CA LYS A 209 15.12 14.03 18.22
C LYS A 209 14.21 14.76 17.25
N TRP A 210 14.77 15.50 16.29
CA TRP A 210 13.99 16.22 15.29
C TRP A 210 13.31 15.29 14.29
N ALA A 211 13.99 14.22 13.89
CA ALA A 211 13.40 13.21 13.01
C ALA A 211 12.22 12.51 13.70
N LEU A 212 12.39 12.11 14.98
CA LEU A 212 11.31 11.49 15.76
C LEU A 212 10.15 12.46 16.01
N PHE A 213 10.47 13.71 16.35
CA PHE A 213 9.45 14.78 16.51
C PHE A 213 8.62 14.93 15.23
N THR A 214 9.25 14.97 14.06
CA THR A 214 8.54 15.06 12.78
C THR A 214 7.61 13.89 12.56
N ILE A 215 8.06 12.66 12.82
CA ILE A 215 7.23 11.44 12.68
C ILE A 215 5.99 11.55 13.58
N VAL A 216 6.19 11.82 14.87
CA VAL A 216 5.10 11.88 15.86
C VAL A 216 4.14 13.02 15.55
N PHE A 217 4.68 14.20 15.23
CA PHE A 217 3.87 15.39 14.95
C PHE A 217 3.01 15.21 13.70
N THR A 218 3.61 14.81 12.57
CA THR A 218 2.88 14.67 11.30
C THR A 218 1.88 13.51 11.33
N THR A 219 2.25 12.37 11.97
CA THR A 219 1.32 11.24 12.13
C THR A 219 0.19 11.59 13.09
N GLY A 220 0.47 12.27 14.19
CA GLY A 220 -0.56 12.75 15.12
C GLY A 220 -1.51 13.76 14.49
N LEU A 221 -0.97 14.67 13.69
CA LEU A 221 -1.80 15.65 12.94
C LEU A 221 -2.67 14.93 11.91
N ALA A 222 -2.11 13.97 11.15
CA ALA A 222 -2.88 13.16 10.21
C ALA A 222 -4.00 12.39 10.90
N TRP A 223 -3.72 11.82 12.07
CA TRP A 223 -4.70 11.10 12.87
C TRP A 223 -5.85 12.00 13.32
N ILE A 224 -5.54 13.21 13.85
CA ILE A 224 -6.55 14.17 14.28
C ILE A 224 -7.43 14.62 13.11
N VAL A 225 -6.83 14.92 11.95
CA VAL A 225 -7.57 15.35 10.75
C VAL A 225 -8.49 14.24 10.26
N ALA A 226 -7.99 13.01 10.16
CA ALA A 226 -8.76 11.85 9.71
C ALA A 226 -9.90 11.52 10.70
N PHE A 227 -9.63 11.60 12.00
CA PHE A 227 -10.63 11.41 13.05
C PHE A 227 -11.74 12.45 12.98
N ALA A 228 -11.38 13.73 12.84
CA ALA A 228 -12.36 14.81 12.71
C ALA A 228 -13.24 14.64 11.47
N MET A 229 -12.67 14.14 10.36
CA MET A 229 -13.43 13.83 9.15
C MET A 229 -14.41 12.67 9.38
N ASN A 230 -13.97 11.59 10.03
CA ASN A 230 -14.82 10.43 10.29
C ASN A 230 -15.96 10.73 11.28
N GLN A 231 -15.71 11.53 12.32
CA GLN A 231 -16.72 11.92 13.31
C GLN A 231 -17.81 12.83 12.72
N ASN A 232 -17.54 13.60 11.68
CA ASN A 232 -18.52 14.43 10.99
C ASN A 232 -19.37 13.66 9.95
N LEU A 233 -19.17 12.34 9.82
CA LEU A 233 -19.90 11.46 8.90
C LEU A 233 -21.44 11.55 9.09
N PRO A 234 -22.01 11.53 10.30
CA PRO A 234 -23.47 11.58 10.51
C PRO A 234 -24.10 12.93 10.13
N ILE A 235 -23.29 14.00 10.02
CA ILE A 235 -23.82 15.36 9.72
C ILE A 235 -23.97 15.57 8.21
N LEU A 236 -23.21 14.83 7.38
CA LEU A 236 -23.19 15.01 5.91
C LEU A 236 -24.06 14.00 5.15
N THR A 237 -24.64 13.01 5.85
CA THR A 237 -25.53 11.98 5.26
C THR A 237 -27.02 12.25 5.46
N HIS A 238 -27.38 13.43 6.01
CA HIS A 238 -28.78 13.91 6.12
C HIS A 238 -29.08 15.00 5.11
#